data_be80128e6d7be85d40134c5c89a30a41
#
_entry.id   be80128e6d7be85d40134c5c89a30a41
#
_cell.length_a   1.000
_cell.length_b   1.000
_cell.length_c   1.000
_cell.angle_alpha   90.00
_cell.angle_beta   90.00
_cell.angle_gamma   90.00
#
_symmetry.space_group_name_H-M   'P 1'
#
loop_
_entity.id
_entity.type
_entity.pdbx_description
1 polymer ?
#
loop_
_entity_poly.entity_id
_entity_poly.type
_entity_poly.pdbx_seq_one_letter_code
_entity_poly.pdbx_strand_id
1 'polypeptide(L)' 'MLILARKEDESIMLGNDIKITVVGISKGGVKIGIDAPKNMMILRSELVLTY' A
#
# COMPACT_ATOMS: atom_id res chain seq x y z
N MET A 1 -5.81 0.99 15.83
CA MET A 1 -5.29 0.50 14.54
C MET A 1 -3.84 0.08 14.68
N LEU A 2 -3.37 -0.77 13.79
CA LEU A 2 -1.97 -1.16 13.75
C LEU A 2 -1.19 -0.13 12.95
N ILE A 3 -0.12 0.40 13.52
CA ILE A 3 0.73 1.39 12.86
C ILE A 3 2.13 0.80 12.74
N LEU A 4 2.68 0.81 11.53
CA LEU A 4 3.99 0.27 11.23
C LEU A 4 4.83 1.31 10.53
N ALA A 5 6.13 1.34 10.85
CA ALA A 5 7.09 2.17 10.15
C ALA A 5 7.91 1.27 9.21
N ARG A 6 7.99 1.65 7.94
CA ARG A 6 8.79 0.91 6.96
C ARG A 6 9.71 1.87 6.22
N LYS A 7 10.88 1.38 5.91
CA LYS A 7 11.85 2.14 5.11
C LYS A 7 11.67 1.78 3.63
N GLU A 8 12.35 2.53 2.77
CA GLU A 8 12.34 2.24 1.34
C GLU A 8 12.78 0.79 1.09
N ASP A 9 12.10 0.12 0.17
CA ASP A 9 12.29 -1.28 -0.19
C ASP A 9 11.85 -2.29 0.86
N GLU A 10 11.32 -1.84 1.99
CA GLU A 10 10.73 -2.74 2.97
C GLU A 10 9.26 -2.95 2.67
N SER A 11 8.74 -4.10 3.06
CA SER A 11 7.38 -4.45 2.72
C SER A 11 6.60 -4.96 3.92
N ILE A 12 5.29 -5.10 3.71
CA ILE A 12 4.34 -5.63 4.68
C ILE A 12 3.50 -6.68 3.97
N MET A 13 3.29 -7.81 4.62
CA MET A 13 2.39 -8.82 4.08
C MET A 13 1.03 -8.72 4.74
N LEU A 14 -0.02 -8.78 3.93
CA LEU A 14 -1.40 -8.85 4.39
C LEU A 14 -1.93 -10.22 3.98
N GLY A 15 -2.05 -11.13 4.94
CA GLY A 15 -2.37 -12.50 4.62
C GLY A 15 -1.25 -13.15 3.84
N ASN A 16 -1.60 -14.04 2.92
CA ASN A 16 -0.62 -14.80 2.14
C ASN A 16 -0.41 -14.27 0.74
N ASP A 17 -1.23 -13.36 0.28
CA ASP A 17 -1.28 -12.99 -1.13
C ASP A 17 -1.19 -11.49 -1.43
N ILE A 18 -1.15 -10.66 -0.42
CA ILE A 18 -1.03 -9.22 -0.63
C ILE A 18 0.28 -8.74 -0.02
N LYS A 19 1.09 -8.07 -0.84
CA LYS A 19 2.36 -7.52 -0.40
C LYS A 19 2.38 -6.03 -0.70
N ILE A 20 2.63 -5.23 0.31
CA ILE A 20 2.73 -3.78 0.18
C ILE A 20 4.19 -3.39 0.39
N THR A 21 4.76 -2.70 -0.58
CA THR A 21 6.17 -2.33 -0.56
C THR A 21 6.31 -0.81 -0.63
N VAL A 22 7.20 -0.25 0.17
CA VAL A 22 7.57 1.16 0.04
C VAL A 22 8.57 1.26 -1.09
N VAL A 23 8.14 1.77 -2.23
CA VAL A 23 8.97 1.83 -3.44
C VAL A 23 9.89 3.03 -3.41
N GLY A 24 9.44 4.15 -2.88
CA GLY A 24 10.25 5.35 -2.82
C GLY A 24 9.70 6.34 -1.82
N ILE A 25 10.59 7.12 -1.24
CA ILE A 25 10.24 8.14 -0.27
C ILE A 25 10.81 9.47 -0.76
N SER A 26 9.98 10.51 -0.76
CA SER A 26 10.40 11.84 -1.14
C SER A 26 9.68 12.86 -0.27
N LYS A 27 10.07 14.13 -0.40
CA LYS A 27 9.42 15.22 0.36
C LYS A 27 7.94 15.35 0.00
N GLY A 28 7.58 15.03 -1.23
CA GLY A 28 6.19 15.18 -1.69
C GLY A 28 5.30 14.02 -1.35
N GLY A 29 5.85 12.93 -0.84
CA GLY A 29 5.05 11.77 -0.50
C GLY A 29 5.81 10.47 -0.54
N VAL A 30 5.06 9.39 -0.46
CA VAL A 30 5.61 8.04 -0.45
C VAL A 30 4.98 7.26 -1.59
N LYS A 31 5.81 6.58 -2.37
CA LYS A 31 5.33 5.69 -3.42
C LYS A 31 5.19 4.30 -2.84
N ILE A 32 4.03 3.70 -3.03
CA ILE A 32 3.71 2.38 -2.50
C ILE A 32 3.39 1.46 -3.66
N GLY A 33 4.04 0.31 -3.71
CA GLY A 33 3.71 -0.75 -4.64
C GLY A 33 2.84 -1.77 -3.94
N ILE A 34 1.77 -2.20 -4.59
CA ILE A 34 0.87 -3.19 -4.04
C ILE A 34 0.82 -4.37 -4.98
N ASP A 35 1.18 -5.54 -4.44
CA ASP A 35 1.15 -6.79 -5.18
C ASP A 35 -0.02 -7.60 -4.63
N ALA A 36 -1.05 -7.78 -5.45
CA ALA A 36 -2.30 -8.39 -5.01
C ALA A 36 -2.89 -9.24 -6.13
N PRO A 37 -3.82 -10.16 -5.80
CA PRO A 37 -4.51 -10.94 -6.83
C PRO A 37 -5.27 -10.06 -7.80
N LYS A 38 -5.43 -10.53 -9.05
CA LYS A 38 -6.09 -9.75 -10.11
C LYS A 38 -7.54 -9.41 -9.79
N ASN A 39 -8.19 -10.23 -8.98
CA ASN A 39 -9.59 -10.03 -8.64
C ASN A 39 -9.79 -9.08 -7.45
N MET A 40 -8.70 -8.57 -6.89
CA MET A 40 -8.80 -7.62 -5.78
C MET A 40 -8.84 -6.20 -6.32
N MET A 41 -9.88 -5.47 -5.94
CA MET A 41 -9.99 -4.07 -6.32
C MET A 41 -9.18 -3.21 -5.35
N ILE A 42 -8.32 -2.38 -5.90
CA ILE A 42 -7.49 -1.47 -5.11
C ILE A 42 -7.88 -0.05 -5.47
N LEU A 43 -8.37 0.69 -4.49
CA LEU A 43 -8.79 2.08 -4.71
C LEU A 43 -8.04 2.99 -3.75
N ARG A 44 -7.67 4.17 -4.27
CA ARG A 44 -7.18 5.23 -3.40
C ARG A 44 -8.37 5.80 -2.63
N SER A 45 -8.12 6.22 -1.39
CA SER A 45 -9.22 6.71 -0.56
C SER A 45 -9.95 7.91 -1.17
N GLU A 46 -9.23 8.78 -1.90
CA GLU A 46 -9.85 9.94 -2.53
C GLU A 46 -10.73 9.57 -3.72
N LEU A 47 -10.62 8.33 -4.22
CA LEU A 47 -11.46 7.84 -5.32
C LEU A 47 -12.67 7.05 -4.82
N VAL A 48 -12.73 6.76 -3.53
CA VAL A 48 -13.87 6.05 -2.95
C VAL A 48 -15.01 7.04 -2.74
N LEU A 49 -16.17 6.72 -3.33
CA LEU A 49 -17.36 7.56 -3.15
C LEU A 49 -17.91 7.35 -1.75
N THR A 50 -18.14 8.45 -1.04
CA THR A 50 -18.76 8.41 0.28
C THR A 50 -20.09 9.10 0.22
N TYR A 51 -21.05 8.55 0.94
CA TYR A 51 -22.42 9.06 0.97
C TYR A 51 -22.75 9.67 2.32
#